data_b38f1b7245d983933e62224fdc8badbf
#
_entry.id   b38f1b7245d983933e62224fdc8badbf
#
_cell.length_a   1.000
_cell.length_b   1.000
_cell.length_c   1.000
_cell.angle_alpha   90.00
_cell.angle_beta   90.00
_cell.angle_gamma   90.00
#
_symmetry.space_group_name_H-M   'P 1'
#
loop_
_entity.id
_entity.type
_entity.pdbx_description
1 polymer ?
#
loop_
_entity_poly.entity_id
_entity_poly.type
_entity_poly.pdbx_seq_one_letter_code
_entity_poly.pdbx_strand_id
1 'polypeptide(L)'
;GTYALVWQGAGTVSVGGIGTLHDVVDEGDVHRGSVDLTQTPGEFGKLLTITITNEADQSVTGLHLYPPGVDPAASFYPPFLAALTPFRALRFMDWEATNGSTLVKWADRPTTARFGAQNGVPHELIAELINETGKDAWLTVPEKVDDDFIAQLAQSFAQELDFSRIQSARDAAGFTTPFRLYVENSNETWNGGFSAYATFLAAANAEPARYTGETRGTYGPDWMNGNADLMKV
;
A
#
# COMPACT_ATOMS: atom_id res chain seq x y z
N GLY A 1 -17.85 8.84 19.43
CA GLY A 1 -16.57 9.53 19.69
C GLY A 1 -16.43 10.74 18.80
N THR A 2 -15.49 11.62 19.14
CA THR A 2 -15.23 12.86 18.40
C THR A 2 -14.06 12.66 17.43
N TYR A 3 -14.33 12.88 16.17
CA TYR A 3 -13.38 12.78 15.05
C TYR A 3 -12.91 14.17 14.63
N ALA A 4 -11.68 14.31 14.14
CA ALA A 4 -11.24 15.56 13.55
C ALA A 4 -11.48 15.51 12.02
N LEU A 5 -12.18 16.50 11.49
CA LEU A 5 -12.40 16.69 10.05
C LEU A 5 -11.51 17.83 9.56
N VAL A 6 -10.70 17.57 8.53
CA VAL A 6 -9.81 18.55 7.93
C VAL A 6 -10.06 18.57 6.43
N TRP A 7 -10.12 19.76 5.82
CA TRP A 7 -10.23 19.93 4.37
C TRP A 7 -9.56 21.22 3.90
N GLN A 8 -9.31 21.31 2.62
CA GLN A 8 -8.73 22.49 1.97
C GLN A 8 -9.65 23.01 0.87
N GLY A 9 -9.51 24.29 0.55
CA GLY A 9 -10.23 24.96 -0.52
C GLY A 9 -11.51 25.63 -0.08
N ALA A 10 -12.06 26.49 -0.93
CA ALA A 10 -13.18 27.37 -0.61
C ALA A 10 -14.57 26.73 -0.74
N GLY A 11 -14.65 25.43 -1.06
CA GLY A 11 -15.92 24.72 -1.09
C GLY A 11 -16.49 24.48 0.31
N THR A 12 -17.78 24.20 0.39
CA THR A 12 -18.47 23.97 1.66
C THR A 12 -18.53 22.48 1.99
N VAL A 13 -18.23 22.14 3.25
CA VAL A 13 -18.39 20.80 3.81
C VAL A 13 -19.47 20.81 4.88
N SER A 14 -20.39 19.86 4.81
CA SER A 14 -21.39 19.63 5.84
C SER A 14 -21.45 18.16 6.22
N VAL A 15 -21.86 17.90 7.45
CA VAL A 15 -21.94 16.54 8.02
C VAL A 15 -23.36 16.26 8.48
N GLY A 16 -23.84 15.06 8.20
CA GLY A 16 -25.18 14.62 8.55
C GLY A 16 -25.26 13.15 8.89
N GLY A 17 -26.48 12.61 9.00
CA GLY A 17 -26.73 11.26 9.44
C GLY A 17 -26.42 11.05 10.92
N ILE A 18 -25.49 10.14 11.27
CA ILE A 18 -25.05 9.93 12.64
C ILE A 18 -23.97 10.92 13.11
N GLY A 19 -23.55 11.84 12.22
CA GLY A 19 -22.47 12.80 12.50
C GLY A 19 -23.02 14.22 12.70
N THR A 20 -22.38 14.97 13.60
CA THR A 20 -22.61 16.40 13.81
C THR A 20 -21.29 17.13 13.75
N LEU A 21 -21.17 18.08 12.81
CA LEU A 21 -19.99 18.95 12.69
C LEU A 21 -20.14 20.17 13.60
N HIS A 22 -19.09 20.47 14.34
CA HIS A 22 -18.99 21.63 15.21
C HIS A 22 -17.54 22.14 15.33
N ASP A 23 -17.35 23.28 16.00
CA ASP A 23 -16.04 23.91 16.27
C ASP A 23 -15.19 24.08 15.00
N VAL A 24 -15.82 24.53 13.91
CA VAL A 24 -15.10 24.78 12.66
C VAL A 24 -14.21 26.02 12.81
N VAL A 25 -12.94 25.86 12.48
CA VAL A 25 -11.93 26.93 12.45
C VAL A 25 -11.33 27.00 11.06
N ASP A 26 -11.20 28.21 10.54
CA ASP A 26 -10.62 28.50 9.24
C ASP A 26 -9.20 29.09 9.43
N GLU A 27 -8.21 28.38 8.87
CA GLU A 27 -6.80 28.76 8.89
C GLU A 27 -6.31 29.02 7.45
N GLY A 28 -6.79 30.11 6.85
CA GLY A 28 -6.55 30.40 5.43
C GLY A 28 -7.32 29.43 4.53
N ASP A 29 -6.59 28.63 3.76
CA ASP A 29 -7.17 27.63 2.85
C ASP A 29 -7.43 26.27 3.54
N VAL A 30 -7.03 26.12 4.81
CA VAL A 30 -7.23 24.91 5.59
C VAL A 30 -8.36 25.11 6.59
N HIS A 31 -9.31 24.19 6.60
CA HIS A 31 -10.47 24.18 7.49
C HIS A 31 -10.36 22.95 8.41
N ARG A 32 -10.68 23.15 9.69
CA ARG A 32 -10.68 22.08 10.71
C ARG A 32 -11.98 22.13 11.48
N GLY A 33 -12.55 20.98 11.77
CA GLY A 33 -13.73 20.87 12.60
C GLY A 33 -13.75 19.56 13.38
N SER A 34 -14.64 19.48 14.34
CA SER A 34 -14.92 18.27 15.11
C SER A 34 -16.21 17.62 14.61
N VAL A 35 -16.19 16.30 14.47
CA VAL A 35 -17.37 15.52 14.10
C VAL A 35 -17.69 14.53 15.22
N ASP A 36 -18.79 14.77 15.91
CA ASP A 36 -19.30 13.80 16.87
C ASP A 36 -20.12 12.72 16.17
N LEU A 37 -19.77 11.46 16.38
CA LEU A 37 -20.55 10.31 15.93
C LEU A 37 -21.39 9.75 17.08
N THR A 38 -22.72 9.73 16.87
CA THR A 38 -23.72 9.28 17.84
C THR A 38 -24.35 7.96 17.40
N GLN A 39 -23.56 6.90 17.30
CA GLN A 39 -24.08 5.56 17.01
C GLN A 39 -24.28 4.79 18.31
N THR A 40 -25.48 4.24 18.52
CA THR A 40 -25.77 3.33 19.62
C THR A 40 -25.24 1.93 19.25
N PRO A 41 -24.51 1.25 20.14
CA PRO A 41 -24.09 -0.13 19.91
C PRO A 41 -25.28 -1.03 19.56
N GLY A 42 -25.16 -1.81 18.48
CA GLY A 42 -26.23 -2.69 18.00
C GLY A 42 -27.20 -2.05 17.00
N GLU A 43 -27.14 -0.75 16.76
CA GLU A 43 -27.88 -0.12 15.66
C GLU A 43 -27.09 -0.25 14.35
N PHE A 44 -27.67 -0.96 13.39
CA PHE A 44 -27.12 -1.10 12.02
C PHE A 44 -27.89 -0.22 11.04
N GLY A 45 -27.23 0.20 9.95
CA GLY A 45 -27.87 0.88 8.83
C GLY A 45 -27.96 2.41 8.96
N LYS A 46 -27.41 3.01 10.00
CA LYS A 46 -27.23 4.47 10.07
C LYS A 46 -25.90 4.85 9.44
N LEU A 47 -25.90 5.88 8.61
CA LEU A 47 -24.73 6.34 7.84
C LEU A 47 -24.26 7.70 8.36
N LEU A 48 -22.93 7.87 8.37
CA LEU A 48 -22.32 9.19 8.35
C LEU A 48 -22.39 9.71 6.92
N THR A 49 -22.88 10.92 6.73
CA THR A 49 -22.90 11.59 5.44
C THR A 49 -22.00 12.81 5.50
N ILE A 50 -21.04 12.90 4.60
CA ILE A 50 -20.26 14.11 4.37
C ILE A 50 -20.66 14.64 3.00
N THR A 51 -21.24 15.84 2.98
CA THR A 51 -21.66 16.51 1.74
C THR A 51 -20.67 17.60 1.41
N ILE A 52 -20.16 17.55 0.19
CA ILE A 52 -19.26 18.55 -0.37
C ILE A 52 -20.04 19.34 -1.40
N THR A 53 -20.06 20.66 -1.26
CA THR A 53 -20.64 21.58 -2.25
C THR A 53 -19.52 22.42 -2.84
N ASN A 54 -19.26 22.22 -4.12
CA ASN A 54 -18.31 23.01 -4.89
C ASN A 54 -19.09 23.99 -5.78
N GLU A 55 -18.67 25.24 -5.79
CA GLU A 55 -19.09 26.21 -6.80
C GLU A 55 -17.99 26.34 -7.87
N ALA A 56 -18.30 27.02 -8.98
CA ALA A 56 -17.30 27.29 -10.01
C ALA A 56 -16.09 28.00 -9.36
N ASP A 57 -14.91 27.46 -9.55
CA ASP A 57 -13.63 27.90 -8.97
C ASP A 57 -13.46 27.69 -7.44
N GLN A 58 -14.42 27.01 -6.79
CA GLN A 58 -14.34 26.69 -5.35
C GLN A 58 -14.46 25.19 -5.14
N SER A 59 -13.33 24.53 -4.98
CA SER A 59 -13.28 23.09 -4.75
C SER A 59 -12.84 22.76 -3.32
N VAL A 60 -13.37 21.67 -2.78
CA VAL A 60 -12.83 21.01 -1.59
C VAL A 60 -11.78 20.00 -2.01
N THR A 61 -10.62 20.06 -1.42
CA THR A 61 -9.53 19.10 -1.61
C THR A 61 -9.00 18.65 -0.26
N GLY A 62 -8.18 17.59 -0.25
CA GLY A 62 -7.52 17.13 0.97
C GLY A 62 -8.47 16.83 2.13
N LEU A 63 -9.68 16.29 1.84
CA LEU A 63 -10.66 15.95 2.88
C LEU A 63 -10.24 14.71 3.65
N HIS A 64 -10.05 14.88 4.95
CA HIS A 64 -9.66 13.80 5.86
C HIS A 64 -10.53 13.79 7.11
N LEU A 65 -10.96 12.60 7.54
CA LEU A 65 -11.64 12.36 8.80
C LEU A 65 -10.76 11.46 9.67
N TYR A 66 -10.20 12.04 10.73
CA TYR A 66 -9.28 11.35 11.64
C TYR A 66 -10.02 10.78 12.84
N PRO A 67 -9.79 9.50 13.19
CA PRO A 67 -10.35 8.91 14.41
C PRO A 67 -9.91 9.64 15.69
N PRO A 68 -10.65 9.48 16.80
CA PRO A 68 -10.27 10.08 18.07
C PRO A 68 -8.85 9.74 18.51
N GLY A 69 -8.06 10.74 18.89
CA GLY A 69 -6.69 10.58 19.36
C GLY A 69 -5.65 10.29 18.29
N VAL A 70 -6.01 10.39 17.01
CA VAL A 70 -5.06 10.30 15.91
C VAL A 70 -4.49 11.67 15.60
N ASP A 71 -3.16 11.76 15.55
CA ASP A 71 -2.45 12.94 15.06
C ASP A 71 -2.65 13.04 13.53
N PRO A 72 -3.20 14.14 13.00
CA PRO A 72 -3.31 14.36 11.56
C PRO A 72 -1.98 14.31 10.79
N ALA A 73 -0.86 14.51 11.47
CA ALA A 73 0.47 14.41 10.89
C ALA A 73 1.02 12.97 10.86
N ALA A 74 0.37 12.03 11.55
CA ALA A 74 0.80 10.63 11.56
C ALA A 74 0.48 9.94 10.22
N SER A 75 1.47 9.26 9.65
CA SER A 75 1.29 8.50 8.41
C SER A 75 0.41 7.28 8.59
N PHE A 76 0.41 6.69 9.79
CA PHE A 76 -0.34 5.46 10.08
C PHE A 76 -1.13 5.54 11.39
N TYR A 77 -2.25 4.84 11.38
CA TYR A 77 -3.11 4.73 12.55
C TYR A 77 -2.40 3.98 13.69
N PRO A 78 -2.28 4.56 14.92
CA PRO A 78 -1.53 3.94 16.00
C PRO A 78 -1.94 2.50 16.37
N PRO A 79 -3.23 2.13 16.41
CA PRO A 79 -3.63 0.74 16.62
C PRO A 79 -3.18 -0.21 15.50
N PHE A 80 -3.06 0.27 14.25
CA PHE A 80 -2.49 -0.54 13.15
C PHE A 80 -1.01 -0.83 13.43
N LEU A 81 -0.22 0.19 13.77
CA LEU A 81 1.19 0.00 14.13
C LEU A 81 1.35 -0.94 15.33
N ALA A 82 0.49 -0.80 16.35
CA ALA A 82 0.48 -1.68 17.51
C ALA A 82 0.20 -3.14 17.13
N ALA A 83 -0.73 -3.38 16.20
CA ALA A 83 -1.04 -4.72 15.69
C ALA A 83 0.14 -5.36 14.93
N LEU A 84 1.03 -4.56 14.37
CA LEU A 84 2.23 -5.05 13.69
C LEU A 84 3.36 -5.44 14.65
N THR A 85 3.31 -5.04 15.91
CA THR A 85 4.39 -5.26 16.90
C THR A 85 4.89 -6.70 16.96
N PRO A 86 4.04 -7.76 16.94
CA PRO A 86 4.50 -9.15 17.04
C PRO A 86 5.31 -9.64 15.82
N PHE A 87 5.20 -8.96 14.69
CA PHE A 87 5.81 -9.42 13.44
C PHE A 87 7.20 -8.81 13.26
N ARG A 88 8.11 -9.60 12.70
CA ARG A 88 9.47 -9.16 12.37
C ARG A 88 9.59 -8.72 10.93
N ALA A 89 8.84 -9.31 10.04
CA ALA A 89 8.79 -9.02 8.61
C ALA A 89 7.35 -8.77 8.17
N LEU A 90 7.17 -7.89 7.20
CA LEU A 90 5.90 -7.58 6.59
C LEU A 90 5.95 -7.95 5.11
N ARG A 91 4.98 -8.75 4.64
CA ARG A 91 4.81 -9.09 3.24
C ARG A 91 3.71 -8.21 2.63
N PHE A 92 4.02 -7.53 1.54
CA PHE A 92 3.17 -6.49 0.96
C PHE A 92 2.31 -6.94 -0.22
N MET A 93 2.16 -8.23 -0.44
CA MET A 93 1.47 -8.83 -1.60
C MET A 93 0.10 -8.18 -1.90
N ASP A 94 -0.75 -8.02 -0.88
CA ASP A 94 -2.07 -7.41 -1.05
C ASP A 94 -1.99 -5.88 -1.20
N TRP A 95 -1.03 -5.25 -0.54
CA TRP A 95 -0.78 -3.81 -0.70
C TRP A 95 -0.27 -3.48 -2.10
N GLU A 96 0.51 -4.34 -2.71
CA GLU A 96 1.01 -4.20 -4.08
C GLU A 96 -0.01 -4.66 -5.13
N ALA A 97 -1.18 -5.18 -4.70
CA ALA A 97 -2.23 -5.72 -5.57
C ALA A 97 -1.65 -6.70 -6.62
N THR A 98 -0.72 -7.57 -6.18
CA THR A 98 0.11 -8.41 -7.05
C THR A 98 -0.71 -9.41 -7.84
N ASN A 99 -1.67 -10.10 -7.19
CA ASN A 99 -2.48 -11.12 -7.85
C ASN A 99 -3.41 -10.53 -8.89
N GLY A 100 -3.26 -10.95 -10.14
CA GLY A 100 -4.09 -10.47 -11.24
C GLY A 100 -3.82 -9.04 -11.66
N SER A 101 -2.68 -8.47 -11.26
CA SER A 101 -2.28 -7.12 -11.61
C SER A 101 -2.26 -6.92 -13.13
N THR A 102 -2.73 -5.76 -13.56
CA THR A 102 -2.63 -5.30 -14.96
C THR A 102 -1.50 -4.30 -15.14
N LEU A 103 -0.76 -4.01 -14.09
CA LEU A 103 0.31 -3.02 -14.08
C LEU A 103 1.47 -3.46 -14.95
N VAL A 104 1.91 -2.56 -15.84
CA VAL A 104 3.04 -2.79 -16.76
C VAL A 104 4.06 -1.68 -16.62
N LYS A 105 3.64 -0.42 -16.66
CA LYS A 105 4.51 0.75 -16.68
C LYS A 105 4.55 1.45 -15.33
N TRP A 106 5.72 1.97 -14.96
CA TRP A 106 5.90 2.74 -13.74
C TRP A 106 4.95 3.93 -13.61
N ALA A 107 4.64 4.60 -14.72
CA ALA A 107 3.73 5.74 -14.75
C ALA A 107 2.29 5.40 -14.35
N ASP A 108 1.89 4.13 -14.44
CA ASP A 108 0.53 3.67 -14.15
C ASP A 108 0.36 3.19 -12.71
N ARG A 109 1.45 3.16 -11.93
CA ARG A 109 1.42 2.72 -10.53
C ARG A 109 0.53 3.60 -9.65
N PRO A 110 0.05 3.11 -8.51
CA PRO A 110 -0.57 3.95 -7.50
C PRO A 110 0.43 4.98 -6.98
N THR A 111 -0.06 6.19 -6.69
CA THR A 111 0.72 7.28 -6.10
C THR A 111 -0.01 7.82 -4.89
N THR A 112 0.67 8.57 -4.02
CA THR A 112 0.04 9.18 -2.83
C THR A 112 -1.12 10.11 -3.17
N ALA A 113 -1.14 10.68 -4.40
CA ALA A 113 -2.25 11.48 -4.91
C ALA A 113 -3.41 10.64 -5.48
N ARG A 114 -3.14 9.39 -5.86
CA ARG A 114 -4.12 8.50 -6.49
C ARG A 114 -3.83 7.03 -6.20
N PHE A 115 -4.50 6.48 -5.21
CA PHE A 115 -4.46 5.05 -4.90
C PHE A 115 -5.81 4.56 -4.38
N GLY A 116 -5.96 3.25 -4.29
CA GLY A 116 -7.17 2.63 -3.75
C GLY A 116 -7.07 1.10 -3.79
N ALA A 117 -8.02 0.42 -3.16
CA ALA A 117 -7.98 -1.02 -2.94
C ALA A 117 -7.76 -1.89 -4.19
N GLN A 118 -8.15 -1.40 -5.37
CA GLN A 118 -8.00 -2.15 -6.63
C GLN A 118 -6.63 -1.97 -7.29
N ASN A 119 -5.94 -0.87 -6.99
CA ASN A 119 -4.67 -0.51 -7.63
C ASN A 119 -3.47 -0.69 -6.72
N GLY A 120 -3.73 -1.05 -5.47
CA GLY A 120 -2.70 -1.20 -4.45
C GLY A 120 -2.34 0.11 -3.73
N VAL A 121 -1.36 0.01 -2.86
CA VAL A 121 -0.82 1.09 -2.04
C VAL A 121 0.45 1.63 -2.70
N PRO A 122 0.66 2.96 -2.69
CA PRO A 122 1.89 3.56 -3.19
C PRO A 122 3.14 3.01 -2.50
N HIS A 123 4.21 2.79 -3.27
CA HIS A 123 5.48 2.30 -2.73
C HIS A 123 6.08 3.27 -1.70
N GLU A 124 5.81 4.55 -1.83
CA GLU A 124 6.19 5.60 -0.88
C GLU A 124 5.59 5.35 0.52
N LEU A 125 4.33 4.88 0.60
CA LEU A 125 3.71 4.50 1.88
C LEU A 125 4.26 3.18 2.43
N ILE A 126 4.62 2.25 1.56
CA ILE A 126 5.31 1.01 1.97
C ILE A 126 6.67 1.37 2.59
N ALA A 127 7.45 2.22 1.93
CA ALA A 127 8.74 2.68 2.43
C ALA A 127 8.61 3.44 3.75
N GLU A 128 7.60 4.31 3.88
CA GLU A 128 7.34 5.02 5.14
C GLU A 128 6.98 4.07 6.29
N LEU A 129 6.17 3.01 6.04
CA LEU A 129 5.88 2.01 7.05
C LEU A 129 7.14 1.24 7.49
N ILE A 130 8.04 0.96 6.55
CA ILE A 130 9.33 0.33 6.85
C ILE A 130 10.20 1.28 7.70
N ASN A 131 10.29 2.56 7.32
CA ASN A 131 11.04 3.57 8.05
C ASN A 131 10.54 3.71 9.50
N GLU A 132 9.22 3.72 9.69
CA GLU A 132 8.61 3.89 11.00
C GLU A 132 8.73 2.65 11.89
N THR A 133 8.62 1.45 11.30
CA THR A 133 8.57 0.21 12.09
C THR A 133 9.89 -0.53 12.20
N GLY A 134 10.84 -0.26 11.31
CA GLY A 134 12.12 -0.98 11.22
C GLY A 134 11.99 -2.46 10.88
N LYS A 135 10.82 -2.93 10.41
CA LYS A 135 10.58 -4.35 10.10
C LYS A 135 11.21 -4.72 8.77
N ASP A 136 11.62 -5.98 8.65
CA ASP A 136 12.04 -6.52 7.37
C ASP A 136 10.86 -6.45 6.38
N ALA A 137 11.13 -6.14 5.12
CA ALA A 137 10.12 -5.98 4.10
C ALA A 137 10.19 -7.10 3.05
N TRP A 138 9.03 -7.55 2.60
CA TRP A 138 8.91 -8.53 1.54
C TRP A 138 7.96 -7.98 0.46
N LEU A 139 8.55 -7.49 -0.61
CA LEU A 139 7.85 -6.98 -1.79
C LEU A 139 7.54 -8.12 -2.76
N THR A 140 6.42 -8.01 -3.46
CA THR A 140 5.98 -8.98 -4.47
C THR A 140 5.68 -8.24 -5.76
N VAL A 141 6.65 -8.21 -6.66
CA VAL A 141 6.57 -7.45 -7.91
C VAL A 141 5.58 -8.11 -8.87
N PRO A 142 4.56 -7.40 -9.41
CA PRO A 142 3.59 -7.99 -10.33
C PRO A 142 4.22 -8.56 -11.61
N GLU A 143 3.66 -9.66 -12.11
CA GLU A 143 4.24 -10.47 -13.18
C GLU A 143 4.31 -9.80 -14.57
N LYS A 144 3.60 -8.69 -14.77
CA LYS A 144 3.51 -8.01 -16.08
C LYS A 144 4.32 -6.74 -16.19
N VAL A 145 4.94 -6.31 -15.09
CA VAL A 145 5.74 -5.08 -15.11
C VAL A 145 6.97 -5.25 -16.02
N ASP A 146 7.35 -4.16 -16.68
CA ASP A 146 8.53 -4.16 -17.54
C ASP A 146 9.82 -3.84 -16.76
N ASP A 147 10.96 -3.97 -17.42
CA ASP A 147 12.28 -3.73 -16.83
C ASP A 147 12.44 -2.30 -16.32
N ASP A 148 11.83 -1.31 -17.01
CA ASP A 148 11.83 0.08 -16.58
C ASP A 148 11.09 0.25 -15.24
N PHE A 149 9.95 -0.42 -15.08
CA PHE A 149 9.23 -0.45 -13.80
C PHE A 149 10.13 -0.97 -12.68
N ILE A 150 10.82 -2.09 -12.90
CA ILE A 150 11.69 -2.72 -11.89
C ILE A 150 12.84 -1.78 -11.51
N ALA A 151 13.45 -1.14 -12.50
CA ALA A 151 14.54 -0.18 -12.27
C ALA A 151 14.06 1.03 -11.46
N GLN A 152 12.90 1.59 -11.79
CA GLN A 152 12.32 2.72 -11.07
C GLN A 152 11.82 2.33 -9.68
N LEU A 153 11.28 1.12 -9.49
CA LEU A 153 10.92 0.59 -8.18
C LEU A 153 12.15 0.52 -7.26
N ALA A 154 13.24 -0.05 -7.75
CA ALA A 154 14.49 -0.13 -7.00
C ALA A 154 15.04 1.26 -6.65
N GLN A 155 14.97 2.21 -7.59
CA GLN A 155 15.39 3.59 -7.36
C GLN A 155 14.49 4.31 -6.34
N SER A 156 13.18 4.11 -6.41
CA SER A 156 12.23 4.67 -5.45
C SER A 156 12.54 4.20 -4.02
N PHE A 157 12.69 2.90 -3.79
CA PHE A 157 13.07 2.39 -2.49
C PHE A 157 14.44 2.88 -2.02
N ALA A 158 15.42 3.00 -2.92
CA ALA A 158 16.73 3.54 -2.57
C ALA A 158 16.69 5.01 -2.13
N GLN A 159 15.69 5.77 -2.58
CA GLN A 159 15.49 7.18 -2.22
C GLN A 159 14.61 7.35 -0.98
N GLU A 160 13.59 6.50 -0.82
CA GLU A 160 12.57 6.62 0.23
C GLU A 160 12.96 5.93 1.54
N LEU A 161 13.84 4.91 1.50
CA LEU A 161 14.26 4.23 2.72
C LEU A 161 15.30 5.07 3.49
N ASP A 162 14.92 5.45 4.70
CA ASP A 162 15.81 6.12 5.66
C ASP A 162 16.42 5.07 6.60
N PHE A 163 17.63 4.62 6.27
CA PHE A 163 18.32 3.59 7.05
C PHE A 163 18.62 4.00 8.47
N SER A 164 18.72 5.31 8.79
CA SER A 164 18.92 5.78 10.15
C SER A 164 17.63 5.65 10.99
N ARG A 165 16.48 6.00 10.41
CA ARG A 165 15.18 5.77 11.05
C ARG A 165 14.91 4.28 11.23
N ILE A 166 15.14 3.48 10.18
CA ILE A 166 15.00 2.02 10.22
C ILE A 166 15.84 1.45 11.36
N GLN A 167 17.12 1.81 11.46
CA GLN A 167 17.99 1.29 12.52
C GLN A 167 17.49 1.72 13.91
N SER A 168 17.09 2.97 14.08
CA SER A 168 16.54 3.47 15.35
C SER A 168 15.27 2.71 15.78
N ALA A 169 14.36 2.45 14.82
CA ALA A 169 13.15 1.69 15.08
C ALA A 169 13.46 0.21 15.41
N ARG A 170 14.47 -0.40 14.74
CA ARG A 170 14.94 -1.76 15.02
C ARG A 170 15.54 -1.88 16.41
N ASP A 171 16.36 -0.92 16.80
CA ASP A 171 16.97 -0.89 18.14
C ASP A 171 15.91 -0.76 19.23
N ALA A 172 14.91 0.12 19.02
CA ALA A 172 13.78 0.27 19.92
C ALA A 172 12.92 -1.00 20.03
N ALA A 173 12.79 -1.75 18.94
CA ALA A 173 12.07 -3.04 18.89
C ALA A 173 12.92 -4.24 19.38
N GLY A 174 14.19 -4.04 19.72
CA GLY A 174 15.10 -5.10 20.17
C GLY A 174 15.56 -6.06 19.07
N PHE A 175 15.55 -5.64 17.80
CA PHE A 175 16.05 -6.46 16.70
C PHE A 175 17.57 -6.45 16.67
N THR A 176 18.18 -7.64 16.68
CA THR A 176 19.63 -7.83 16.69
C THR A 176 20.25 -8.15 15.33
N THR A 177 19.42 -8.29 14.30
CA THR A 177 19.88 -8.60 12.94
C THR A 177 19.74 -7.37 12.05
N PRO A 178 20.55 -7.24 10.99
CA PRO A 178 20.38 -6.19 9.99
C PRO A 178 18.99 -6.21 9.34
N PHE A 179 18.55 -5.05 8.87
CA PHE A 179 17.36 -4.92 8.02
C PHE A 179 17.52 -5.74 6.74
N ARG A 180 16.43 -6.35 6.30
CA ARG A 180 16.38 -7.12 5.05
C ARG A 180 15.20 -6.68 4.20
N LEU A 181 15.48 -6.48 2.92
CA LEU A 181 14.49 -6.30 1.88
C LEU A 181 14.47 -7.55 1.01
N TYR A 182 13.35 -8.26 1.03
CA TYR A 182 13.10 -9.41 0.16
C TYR A 182 12.28 -8.95 -1.03
N VAL A 183 12.61 -9.44 -2.22
CA VAL A 183 11.87 -9.17 -3.45
C VAL A 183 11.48 -10.50 -4.07
N GLU A 184 10.20 -10.69 -4.26
CA GLU A 184 9.61 -11.87 -4.89
C GLU A 184 9.04 -11.48 -6.26
N ASN A 185 9.29 -12.29 -7.27
CA ASN A 185 8.69 -12.11 -8.58
C ASN A 185 7.27 -12.68 -8.57
N SER A 186 6.28 -11.79 -8.48
CA SER A 186 4.87 -12.12 -8.37
C SER A 186 4.50 -12.92 -7.10
N ASN A 187 3.41 -13.65 -7.12
CA ASN A 187 2.94 -14.49 -6.02
C ASN A 187 2.54 -15.86 -6.53
N GLU A 188 2.98 -16.91 -5.84
CA GLU A 188 2.58 -18.30 -6.12
C GLU A 188 2.58 -18.63 -7.62
N THR A 189 3.65 -18.34 -8.31
CA THR A 189 3.80 -18.54 -9.77
C THR A 189 3.65 -20.00 -10.21
N TRP A 190 3.71 -20.92 -9.27
CA TRP A 190 3.46 -22.35 -9.43
C TRP A 190 1.97 -22.72 -9.39
N ASN A 191 1.09 -21.84 -8.91
CA ASN A 191 -0.31 -22.13 -8.66
C ASN A 191 -1.17 -21.77 -9.88
N GLY A 192 -1.71 -22.78 -10.57
CA GLY A 192 -2.57 -22.60 -11.76
C GLY A 192 -3.87 -21.83 -11.52
N GLY A 193 -4.21 -21.49 -10.28
CA GLY A 193 -5.33 -20.60 -9.93
C GLY A 193 -5.02 -19.11 -10.11
N PHE A 194 -3.76 -18.72 -10.30
CA PHE A 194 -3.35 -17.32 -10.47
C PHE A 194 -2.91 -17.02 -11.91
N SER A 195 -3.12 -15.79 -12.35
CA SER A 195 -2.71 -15.31 -13.69
C SER A 195 -1.20 -15.40 -13.92
N ALA A 196 -0.41 -15.22 -12.88
CA ALA A 196 1.04 -15.32 -12.92
C ALA A 196 1.51 -16.68 -13.46
N TYR A 197 0.86 -17.79 -13.07
CA TYR A 197 1.14 -19.11 -13.62
C TYR A 197 1.06 -19.13 -15.15
N ALA A 198 -0.04 -18.63 -15.71
CA ALA A 198 -0.23 -18.61 -17.16
C ALA A 198 0.77 -17.71 -17.88
N THR A 199 1.10 -16.57 -17.27
CA THR A 199 2.10 -15.61 -17.80
C THR A 199 3.48 -16.25 -17.87
N PHE A 200 3.96 -16.87 -16.80
CA PHE A 200 5.27 -17.51 -16.77
C PHE A 200 5.32 -18.78 -17.62
N LEU A 201 4.24 -19.56 -17.66
CA LEU A 201 4.16 -20.72 -18.56
C LEU A 201 4.28 -20.30 -20.02
N ALA A 202 3.59 -19.23 -20.42
CA ALA A 202 3.67 -18.70 -21.78
C ALA A 202 5.09 -18.22 -22.11
N ALA A 203 5.76 -17.50 -21.20
CA ALA A 203 7.14 -17.05 -21.37
C ALA A 203 8.12 -18.23 -21.50
N ALA A 204 7.99 -19.25 -20.65
CA ALA A 204 8.82 -20.45 -20.72
C ALA A 204 8.64 -21.23 -22.03
N ASN A 205 7.42 -21.30 -22.54
CA ASN A 205 7.13 -21.95 -23.82
C ASN A 205 7.63 -21.16 -25.04
N ALA A 206 7.72 -19.83 -24.92
CA ALA A 206 8.27 -18.97 -25.98
C ALA A 206 9.79 -19.11 -26.14
N GLU A 207 10.51 -19.46 -25.05
CA GLU A 207 11.97 -19.59 -25.02
C GLU A 207 12.40 -21.00 -24.55
N PRO A 208 12.01 -22.08 -25.21
CA PRO A 208 12.25 -23.44 -24.71
C PRO A 208 13.74 -23.80 -24.61
N ALA A 209 14.59 -23.17 -25.42
CA ALA A 209 16.04 -23.40 -25.37
C ALA A 209 16.70 -22.85 -24.10
N ARG A 210 16.14 -21.80 -23.51
CA ARG A 210 16.62 -21.18 -22.26
C ARG A 210 16.34 -22.08 -21.04
N TYR A 211 15.30 -22.91 -21.11
CA TYR A 211 14.84 -23.75 -20.03
C TYR A 211 15.15 -25.25 -20.23
N THR A 212 16.16 -25.57 -21.03
CA THR A 212 16.64 -26.93 -21.25
C THR A 212 17.79 -27.24 -20.29
N GLY A 213 17.89 -28.49 -19.83
CA GLY A 213 19.00 -28.97 -19.04
C GLY A 213 18.65 -29.32 -17.59
N GLU A 214 19.59 -29.15 -16.67
CA GLU A 214 19.48 -29.55 -15.26
C GLU A 214 18.39 -28.85 -14.46
N THR A 215 17.84 -27.75 -14.98
CA THR A 215 16.75 -27.02 -14.37
C THR A 215 15.38 -27.70 -14.52
N ARG A 216 15.27 -28.70 -15.37
CA ARG A 216 14.08 -29.54 -15.51
C ARG A 216 13.99 -30.54 -14.36
N GLY A 217 13.35 -30.14 -13.27
CA GLY A 217 13.18 -30.97 -12.08
C GLY A 217 12.18 -32.10 -12.25
N THR A 218 12.21 -33.02 -11.29
CA THR A 218 11.31 -34.19 -11.22
C THR A 218 9.90 -33.88 -10.71
N TYR A 219 9.61 -32.65 -10.36
CA TYR A 219 8.38 -32.24 -9.65
C TYR A 219 7.39 -31.53 -10.52
N GLY A 220 7.02 -32.10 -11.62
CA GLY A 220 5.94 -31.57 -12.42
C GLY A 220 6.38 -30.89 -13.71
N PRO A 221 5.49 -30.16 -14.36
CA PRO A 221 5.74 -29.61 -15.69
C PRO A 221 6.91 -28.62 -15.67
N ASP A 222 7.58 -28.53 -16.79
CA ASP A 222 8.77 -27.69 -17.03
C ASP A 222 8.64 -26.21 -16.62
N TRP A 223 7.42 -25.74 -16.44
CA TRP A 223 7.15 -24.36 -16.01
C TRP A 223 7.72 -24.00 -14.63
N MET A 224 7.79 -24.95 -13.68
CA MET A 224 8.37 -24.66 -12.37
C MET A 224 9.85 -24.31 -12.48
N ASN A 225 10.55 -24.96 -13.37
CA ASN A 225 11.96 -24.70 -13.61
C ASN A 225 12.18 -23.42 -14.39
N GLY A 226 11.30 -23.14 -15.38
CA GLY A 226 11.28 -21.89 -16.08
C GLY A 226 11.11 -20.68 -15.17
N ASN A 227 10.20 -20.76 -14.20
CA ASN A 227 10.01 -19.72 -13.18
C ASN A 227 11.27 -19.51 -12.33
N ALA A 228 11.95 -20.58 -11.93
CA ALA A 228 13.18 -20.47 -11.14
C ALA A 228 14.31 -19.79 -11.93
N ASP A 229 14.37 -19.98 -13.24
CA ASP A 229 15.38 -19.33 -14.08
C ASP A 229 15.02 -17.87 -14.38
N LEU A 230 13.74 -17.54 -14.56
CA LEU A 230 13.28 -16.14 -14.67
C LEU A 230 13.53 -15.33 -13.38
N MET A 231 13.51 -15.95 -12.23
CA MET A 231 13.83 -15.30 -10.95
C MET A 231 15.33 -15.06 -10.73
N LYS A 232 16.21 -15.63 -11.53
CA LYS A 232 17.66 -15.46 -11.42
C LYS A 232 18.22 -14.35 -12.31
N VAL A 233 17.38 -13.75 -13.13
CA VAL A 233 17.74 -12.63 -14.01
C VAL A 233 17.43 -11.33 -13.34
#